data_713118459ce81b5653277c991001fa33
#
_entry.id   713118459ce81b5653277c991001fa33
#
_cell.length_a   1.000
_cell.length_b   1.000
_cell.length_c   1.000
_cell.angle_alpha   90.00
_cell.angle_beta   90.00
_cell.angle_gamma   90.00
#
_symmetry.space_group_name_H-M   'P 1'
#
loop_
_entity.id
_entity.type
_entity.pdbx_description
1 polymer ?
#
loop_
_entity_poly.entity_id
_entity_poly.type
_entity_poly.pdbx_seq_one_letter_code
_entity_poly.pdbx_strand_id
1 'polypeptide(L)'
;EAVGQVGSLAVPPDAEVISTEGMSVLPGLWDMHVHLMINGHADYDHWDKTYPSRFRNEIMPASAKQLLLAGVTSARDLGGPLDDVLAVKKAVNDGKIPGPTLYVSGPFIQHKPYPGTEQFRWGVQGEKDARAKVRKLAKSGVDVIKLIDQDQMTMDEVLAVVDEAHKNNLKVVGHSHRPEEIRRGVKAGVDNFEHTGLSRAP
;
A
#
# COMPACT_ATOMS: atom_id res chain seq x y z
N GLU A 1 -29.07 10.00 -5.16
CA GLU A 1 -28.93 8.54 -5.26
C GLU A 1 -30.04 7.89 -4.44
N ALA A 2 -30.68 6.86 -5.00
CA ALA A 2 -31.76 6.16 -4.34
C ALA A 2 -31.71 4.67 -4.63
N VAL A 3 -32.23 3.86 -3.71
CA VAL A 3 -32.40 2.41 -3.84
C VAL A 3 -33.88 2.10 -3.61
N GLY A 4 -34.49 1.28 -4.48
CA GLY A 4 -35.89 0.90 -4.39
C GLY A 4 -36.21 -0.33 -5.21
N GLN A 5 -37.47 -0.80 -5.10
CA GLN A 5 -37.97 -1.88 -5.94
C GLN A 5 -38.05 -1.44 -7.40
N VAL A 6 -37.90 -2.40 -8.32
CA VAL A 6 -38.04 -2.15 -9.76
C VAL A 6 -39.40 -1.49 -10.04
N GLY A 7 -39.37 -0.35 -10.73
CA GLY A 7 -40.57 0.42 -11.05
C GLY A 7 -41.07 1.36 -9.94
N SER A 8 -40.42 1.38 -8.75
CA SER A 8 -40.82 2.28 -7.66
C SER A 8 -40.11 3.63 -7.68
N LEU A 9 -39.05 3.77 -8.47
CA LEU A 9 -38.28 5.00 -8.60
C LEU A 9 -38.43 5.59 -10.00
N ALA A 10 -38.57 6.92 -10.07
CA ALA A 10 -38.49 7.63 -11.35
C ALA A 10 -37.04 7.61 -11.86
N VAL A 11 -36.82 7.03 -13.03
CA VAL A 11 -35.53 7.04 -13.70
C VAL A 11 -35.48 8.27 -14.62
N PRO A 12 -34.45 9.14 -14.52
CA PRO A 12 -34.29 10.26 -15.45
C PRO A 12 -34.25 9.78 -16.91
N PRO A 13 -34.84 10.51 -17.86
CA PRO A 13 -34.92 10.06 -19.26
C PRO A 13 -33.55 9.97 -19.96
N ASP A 14 -32.53 10.61 -19.43
CA ASP A 14 -31.14 10.60 -19.91
C ASP A 14 -30.23 9.64 -19.13
N ALA A 15 -30.79 8.86 -18.21
CA ALA A 15 -30.00 7.89 -17.44
C ALA A 15 -29.61 6.68 -18.29
N GLU A 16 -28.36 6.27 -18.20
CA GLU A 16 -27.92 4.97 -18.72
C GLU A 16 -28.46 3.84 -17.82
N VAL A 17 -29.16 2.91 -18.42
CA VAL A 17 -29.73 1.77 -17.71
C VAL A 17 -28.90 0.51 -17.99
N ILE A 18 -28.31 -0.04 -16.93
CA ILE A 18 -27.53 -1.29 -17.00
C ILE A 18 -28.39 -2.42 -16.43
N SER A 19 -28.70 -3.43 -17.26
CA SER A 19 -29.40 -4.62 -16.79
C SER A 19 -28.50 -5.49 -15.93
N THR A 20 -29.00 -5.83 -14.74
CA THR A 20 -28.32 -6.75 -13.81
C THR A 20 -29.16 -7.99 -13.54
N GLU A 21 -30.02 -8.38 -14.50
CA GLU A 21 -30.90 -9.56 -14.37
C GLU A 21 -30.08 -10.82 -14.08
N GLY A 22 -30.43 -11.53 -13.01
CA GLY A 22 -29.71 -12.72 -12.55
C GLY A 22 -28.36 -12.43 -11.85
N MET A 23 -28.01 -11.17 -11.65
CA MET A 23 -26.76 -10.76 -10.99
C MET A 23 -27.03 -10.05 -9.65
N SER A 24 -26.03 -10.02 -8.80
CA SER A 24 -26.01 -9.19 -7.58
C SER A 24 -25.04 -8.03 -7.76
N VAL A 25 -25.45 -6.83 -7.38
CA VAL A 25 -24.58 -5.65 -7.35
C VAL A 25 -24.00 -5.51 -5.95
N LEU A 26 -22.68 -5.46 -5.87
CA LEU A 26 -21.93 -5.30 -4.63
C LEU A 26 -21.07 -4.02 -4.69
N PRO A 27 -20.73 -3.42 -3.55
CA PRO A 27 -19.66 -2.43 -3.51
C PRO A 27 -18.37 -3.01 -4.08
N GLY A 28 -17.57 -2.18 -4.73
CA GLY A 28 -16.26 -2.61 -5.22
C GLY A 28 -15.37 -3.13 -4.09
N LEU A 29 -14.55 -4.13 -4.41
CA LEU A 29 -13.66 -4.75 -3.43
C LEU A 29 -12.53 -3.81 -3.02
N TRP A 30 -12.08 -3.97 -1.79
CA TRP A 30 -10.87 -3.34 -1.26
C TRP A 30 -9.78 -4.40 -1.10
N ASP A 31 -8.60 -4.15 -1.68
CA ASP A 31 -7.40 -4.91 -1.36
C ASP A 31 -6.50 -4.05 -0.46
N MET A 32 -6.37 -4.48 0.79
CA MET A 32 -5.66 -3.71 1.81
C MET A 32 -4.15 -3.93 1.81
N HIS A 33 -3.63 -4.85 0.98
CA HIS A 33 -2.20 -5.11 0.89
C HIS A 33 -1.78 -5.56 -0.51
N VAL A 34 -1.38 -4.61 -1.31
CA VAL A 34 -0.79 -4.88 -2.63
C VAL A 34 0.62 -4.30 -2.72
N HIS A 35 1.38 -4.80 -3.68
CA HIS A 35 2.62 -4.22 -4.18
C HIS A 35 2.53 -4.15 -5.70
N LEU A 36 2.18 -2.99 -6.24
CA LEU A 36 2.00 -2.84 -7.69
C LEU A 36 3.28 -3.13 -8.48
N MET A 37 4.45 -2.95 -7.87
CA MET A 37 5.74 -3.25 -8.49
C MET A 37 6.04 -4.75 -8.58
N ILE A 38 5.33 -5.60 -7.82
CA ILE A 38 5.54 -7.05 -7.80
C ILE A 38 4.42 -7.70 -8.61
N ASN A 39 4.77 -8.43 -9.64
CA ASN A 39 3.81 -9.11 -10.49
C ASN A 39 4.10 -10.63 -10.51
N GLY A 40 3.46 -11.35 -9.60
CA GLY A 40 3.31 -12.81 -9.60
C GLY A 40 4.54 -13.63 -9.99
N HIS A 41 5.65 -13.52 -9.25
CA HIS A 41 6.89 -14.26 -9.52
C HIS A 41 7.43 -14.91 -8.24
N ALA A 42 8.38 -15.85 -8.39
CA ALA A 42 9.00 -16.58 -7.29
C ALA A 42 10.47 -16.19 -7.06
N ASP A 43 11.09 -15.41 -7.95
CA ASP A 43 12.50 -15.00 -7.89
C ASP A 43 12.61 -13.49 -7.67
N TYR A 44 12.57 -13.08 -6.40
CA TYR A 44 12.66 -11.67 -6.01
C TYR A 44 14.03 -11.06 -6.34
N ASP A 45 15.12 -11.83 -6.23
CA ASP A 45 16.46 -11.33 -6.50
C ASP A 45 16.64 -10.96 -7.97
N HIS A 46 16.12 -11.78 -8.87
CA HIS A 46 16.08 -11.47 -10.29
C HIS A 46 15.17 -10.28 -10.60
N TRP A 47 13.97 -10.25 -10.00
CA TRP A 47 12.98 -9.19 -10.21
C TRP A 47 13.50 -7.83 -9.82
N ASP A 48 13.99 -7.71 -8.59
CA ASP A 48 14.46 -6.46 -8.00
C ASP A 48 15.68 -5.87 -8.74
N LYS A 49 16.46 -6.71 -9.43
CA LYS A 49 17.61 -6.29 -10.24
C LYS A 49 17.26 -5.99 -11.70
N THR A 50 16.30 -6.70 -12.27
CA THR A 50 16.03 -6.67 -13.71
C THR A 50 14.98 -5.64 -14.09
N TYR A 51 13.95 -5.43 -13.30
CA TYR A 51 12.76 -4.69 -13.70
C TYR A 51 12.52 -3.29 -13.10
N PRO A 52 13.38 -2.71 -12.25
CA PRO A 52 13.09 -1.41 -11.64
C PRO A 52 12.81 -0.29 -12.64
N SER A 53 13.52 -0.25 -13.76
CA SER A 53 13.31 0.76 -14.83
C SER A 53 11.94 0.65 -15.51
N ARG A 54 11.23 -0.48 -15.35
CA ARG A 54 9.92 -0.76 -15.95
C ARG A 54 8.77 -0.60 -14.95
N PHE A 55 9.04 -0.37 -13.66
CA PHE A 55 8.01 -0.31 -12.64
C PHE A 55 6.95 0.73 -12.97
N ARG A 56 7.33 1.98 -13.16
CA ARG A 56 6.41 3.10 -13.39
C ARG A 56 5.56 2.96 -14.65
N ASN A 57 6.19 2.59 -15.76
CA ASN A 57 5.56 2.74 -17.09
C ASN A 57 4.90 1.46 -17.59
N GLU A 58 5.22 0.31 -17.01
CA GLU A 58 4.72 -0.97 -17.51
C GLU A 58 4.10 -1.81 -16.40
N ILE A 59 4.87 -2.15 -15.36
CA ILE A 59 4.48 -3.16 -14.37
C ILE A 59 3.36 -2.65 -13.45
N MET A 60 3.56 -1.51 -12.80
CA MET A 60 2.56 -0.94 -11.91
C MET A 60 1.23 -0.60 -12.61
N PRO A 61 1.23 0.01 -13.82
CA PRO A 61 0.00 0.20 -14.59
C PRO A 61 -0.72 -1.10 -14.93
N ALA A 62 0.03 -2.14 -15.32
CA ALA A 62 -0.53 -3.45 -15.61
C ALA A 62 -1.16 -4.08 -14.35
N SER A 63 -0.48 -4.03 -13.22
CA SER A 63 -0.97 -4.52 -11.93
C SER A 63 -2.24 -3.76 -11.48
N ALA A 64 -2.24 -2.44 -11.59
CA ALA A 64 -3.40 -1.61 -11.26
C ALA A 64 -4.62 -1.97 -12.14
N LYS A 65 -4.41 -2.17 -13.44
CA LYS A 65 -5.47 -2.62 -14.36
C LYS A 65 -5.98 -4.01 -13.99
N GLN A 66 -5.11 -4.95 -13.63
CA GLN A 66 -5.49 -6.30 -13.22
C GLN A 66 -6.36 -6.28 -11.96
N LEU A 67 -6.02 -5.48 -10.96
CA LEU A 67 -6.83 -5.29 -9.75
C LEU A 67 -8.24 -4.80 -10.11
N LEU A 68 -8.34 -3.78 -10.95
CA LEU A 68 -9.63 -3.23 -11.37
C LEU A 68 -10.46 -4.26 -12.12
N LEU A 69 -9.87 -5.05 -13.04
CA LEU A 69 -10.54 -6.12 -13.77
C LEU A 69 -11.01 -7.25 -12.86
N ALA A 70 -10.36 -7.43 -11.69
CA ALA A 70 -10.80 -8.39 -10.67
C ALA A 70 -11.89 -7.84 -9.73
N GLY A 71 -12.40 -6.62 -9.98
CA GLY A 71 -13.42 -5.98 -9.14
C GLY A 71 -12.88 -5.23 -7.94
N VAL A 72 -11.55 -5.09 -7.80
CA VAL A 72 -10.92 -4.28 -6.77
C VAL A 72 -10.96 -2.82 -7.21
N THR A 73 -11.77 -2.01 -6.54
CA THR A 73 -11.97 -0.59 -6.85
C THR A 73 -11.14 0.34 -5.96
N SER A 74 -10.57 -0.18 -4.87
CA SER A 74 -9.65 0.53 -3.99
C SER A 74 -8.55 -0.41 -3.51
N ALA A 75 -7.30 0.07 -3.45
CA ALA A 75 -6.17 -0.74 -3.03
C ALA A 75 -5.17 0.08 -2.20
N ARG A 76 -4.53 -0.59 -1.25
CA ARG A 76 -3.45 -0.02 -0.44
C ARG A 76 -2.12 -0.63 -0.85
N ASP A 77 -1.31 0.14 -1.60
CA ASP A 77 0.05 -0.24 -1.99
C ASP A 77 1.02 0.03 -0.82
N LEU A 78 1.50 -1.05 -0.25
CA LEU A 78 2.35 -1.04 0.95
C LEU A 78 3.84 -1.18 0.62
N GLY A 79 4.28 -0.75 -0.55
CA GLY A 79 5.71 -0.66 -0.83
C GLY A 79 6.09 -0.55 -2.30
N GLY A 80 6.90 0.45 -2.60
CA GLY A 80 7.46 0.70 -3.91
C GLY A 80 8.33 1.95 -3.95
N PRO A 81 9.07 2.20 -5.05
CA PRO A 81 9.83 3.43 -5.21
C PRO A 81 8.93 4.65 -5.13
N LEU A 82 9.31 5.64 -4.29
CA LEU A 82 8.46 6.77 -3.93
C LEU A 82 7.88 7.51 -5.15
N ASP A 83 8.73 7.91 -6.05
CA ASP A 83 8.33 8.70 -7.22
C ASP A 83 7.46 7.88 -8.20
N ASP A 84 7.66 6.57 -8.25
CA ASP A 84 6.91 5.69 -9.14
C ASP A 84 5.48 5.45 -8.61
N VAL A 85 5.34 5.09 -7.34
CA VAL A 85 4.01 4.87 -6.75
C VAL A 85 3.16 6.14 -6.76
N LEU A 86 3.78 7.30 -6.49
CA LEU A 86 3.07 8.59 -6.54
C LEU A 86 2.66 8.98 -7.96
N ALA A 87 3.54 8.73 -8.95
CA ALA A 87 3.23 8.99 -10.35
C ALA A 87 2.08 8.10 -10.86
N VAL A 88 2.10 6.80 -10.51
CA VAL A 88 1.04 5.86 -10.87
C VAL A 88 -0.28 6.21 -10.17
N LYS A 89 -0.25 6.50 -8.87
CA LYS A 89 -1.42 7.01 -8.13
C LYS A 89 -2.02 8.23 -8.81
N LYS A 90 -1.18 9.20 -9.17
CA LYS A 90 -1.64 10.40 -9.88
C LYS A 90 -2.24 10.07 -11.25
N ALA A 91 -1.62 9.19 -12.02
CA ALA A 91 -2.10 8.82 -13.34
C ALA A 91 -3.47 8.09 -13.29
N VAL A 92 -3.69 7.25 -12.28
CA VAL A 92 -5.01 6.65 -12.03
C VAL A 92 -6.04 7.72 -11.65
N ASN A 93 -5.71 8.62 -10.71
CA ASN A 93 -6.62 9.67 -10.27
C ASN A 93 -6.97 10.66 -11.40
N ASP A 94 -6.03 10.93 -12.31
CA ASP A 94 -6.25 11.76 -13.49
C ASP A 94 -7.02 11.01 -14.61
N GLY A 95 -7.35 9.74 -14.44
CA GLY A 95 -8.00 8.89 -15.46
C GLY A 95 -7.12 8.55 -16.68
N LYS A 96 -5.80 8.72 -16.57
CA LYS A 96 -4.85 8.45 -17.66
C LYS A 96 -4.55 6.96 -17.84
N ILE A 97 -4.64 6.21 -16.74
CA ILE A 97 -4.51 4.75 -16.74
C ILE A 97 -5.65 4.13 -15.91
N PRO A 98 -6.17 2.97 -16.32
CA PRO A 98 -7.18 2.27 -15.54
C PRO A 98 -6.56 1.67 -14.28
N GLY A 99 -7.25 1.82 -13.14
CA GLY A 99 -6.83 1.25 -11.86
C GLY A 99 -7.77 1.61 -10.73
N PRO A 100 -7.63 0.97 -9.58
CA PRO A 100 -8.39 1.29 -8.37
C PRO A 100 -7.95 2.63 -7.77
N THR A 101 -8.76 3.21 -6.89
CA THR A 101 -8.29 4.28 -5.99
C THR A 101 -7.12 3.76 -5.17
N LEU A 102 -5.96 4.43 -5.25
CA LEU A 102 -4.72 3.98 -4.63
C LEU A 102 -4.39 4.78 -3.37
N TYR A 103 -4.10 4.04 -2.29
CA TYR A 103 -3.48 4.53 -1.07
C TYR A 103 -2.07 3.97 -1.00
N VAL A 104 -1.05 4.80 -0.87
CA VAL A 104 0.34 4.37 -1.06
C VAL A 104 1.22 4.71 0.15
N SER A 105 2.16 3.81 0.46
CA SER A 105 3.15 4.05 1.50
C SER A 105 4.48 4.60 0.97
N GLY A 106 4.76 4.42 -0.32
CA GLY A 106 6.13 4.59 -0.80
C GLY A 106 7.07 3.50 -0.27
N PRO A 107 8.36 3.79 -0.08
CA PRO A 107 9.35 2.82 0.41
C PRO A 107 9.04 2.26 1.80
N PHE A 108 9.42 1.01 2.02
CA PHE A 108 9.44 0.41 3.36
C PHE A 108 10.45 1.14 4.24
N ILE A 109 10.13 1.34 5.51
CA ILE A 109 11.10 1.74 6.54
C ILE A 109 11.55 0.49 7.30
N GLN A 110 12.86 0.28 7.40
CA GLN A 110 13.47 -0.87 8.08
C GLN A 110 14.84 -0.50 8.65
N HIS A 111 15.48 -1.40 9.39
CA HIS A 111 16.81 -1.14 9.95
C HIS A 111 17.87 -1.01 8.84
N LYS A 112 17.97 -2.03 7.98
CA LYS A 112 18.95 -2.07 6.90
C LYS A 112 18.32 -2.62 5.62
N PRO A 113 18.41 -1.90 4.49
CA PRO A 113 17.89 -2.40 3.21
C PRO A 113 18.70 -3.60 2.73
N TYR A 114 18.07 -4.46 1.96
CA TYR A 114 18.79 -5.50 1.23
C TYR A 114 19.56 -4.85 0.08
N PRO A 115 20.77 -5.34 -0.24
CA PRO A 115 21.58 -4.75 -1.31
C PRO A 115 20.83 -4.71 -2.64
N GLY A 116 20.83 -3.55 -3.30
CA GLY A 116 20.18 -3.34 -4.59
C GLY A 116 18.68 -3.00 -4.52
N THR A 117 18.12 -2.83 -3.32
CA THR A 117 16.70 -2.53 -3.11
C THR A 117 16.45 -1.15 -2.49
N GLU A 118 17.47 -0.32 -2.38
CA GLU A 118 17.46 0.96 -1.67
C GLU A 118 16.43 1.95 -2.22
N GLN A 119 16.01 1.79 -3.47
CA GLN A 119 15.01 2.63 -4.10
C GLN A 119 13.60 2.47 -3.49
N PHE A 120 13.29 1.31 -2.90
CA PHE A 120 12.01 1.02 -2.25
C PHE A 120 12.15 0.47 -0.83
N ARG A 121 13.38 0.39 -0.29
CA ARG A 121 13.68 0.01 1.09
C ARG A 121 14.58 1.06 1.72
N TRP A 122 14.06 1.79 2.69
CA TRP A 122 14.82 2.84 3.37
C TRP A 122 15.27 2.35 4.74
N GLY A 123 16.58 2.10 4.85
CA GLY A 123 17.20 1.81 6.13
C GLY A 123 17.20 3.04 7.05
N VAL A 124 17.14 2.85 8.38
CA VAL A 124 17.23 3.92 9.36
C VAL A 124 18.44 3.74 10.26
N GLN A 125 19.03 4.86 10.70
CA GLN A 125 20.17 4.92 11.60
C GLN A 125 19.86 5.88 12.76
N GLY A 126 19.18 5.35 13.77
CA GLY A 126 18.76 6.11 14.94
C GLY A 126 17.50 6.97 14.72
N GLU A 127 16.99 7.51 15.83
CA GLU A 127 15.73 8.26 15.88
C GLU A 127 15.68 9.46 14.91
N LYS A 128 16.77 10.24 14.86
CA LYS A 128 16.82 11.46 14.02
C LYS A 128 16.62 11.14 12.55
N ASP A 129 17.25 10.08 12.06
CA ASP A 129 17.16 9.63 10.69
C ASP A 129 15.78 9.03 10.40
N ALA A 130 15.25 8.21 11.33
CA ALA A 130 13.90 7.67 11.25
C ALA A 130 12.85 8.77 11.07
N ARG A 131 12.89 9.80 11.94
CA ARG A 131 11.97 10.95 11.84
C ARG A 131 12.16 11.73 10.54
N ALA A 132 13.38 11.92 10.08
CA ALA A 132 13.65 12.63 8.82
C ALA A 132 13.04 11.91 7.62
N LYS A 133 13.13 10.59 7.57
CA LYS A 133 12.54 9.76 6.51
C LYS A 133 11.01 9.79 6.52
N VAL A 134 10.40 9.67 7.69
CA VAL A 134 8.94 9.80 7.83
C VAL A 134 8.45 11.18 7.38
N ARG A 135 9.13 12.27 7.80
CA ARG A 135 8.78 13.63 7.31
C ARG A 135 8.92 13.76 5.81
N LYS A 136 9.94 13.14 5.21
CA LYS A 136 10.10 13.13 3.75
C LYS A 136 8.93 12.44 3.07
N LEU A 137 8.51 11.26 3.55
CA LEU A 137 7.36 10.54 3.03
C LEU A 137 6.07 11.35 3.19
N ALA A 138 5.81 11.90 4.37
CA ALA A 138 4.64 12.74 4.63
C ALA A 138 4.57 13.96 3.70
N LYS A 139 5.67 14.67 3.51
CA LYS A 139 5.76 15.80 2.57
C LYS A 139 5.51 15.39 1.11
N SER A 140 5.84 14.17 0.75
CA SER A 140 5.65 13.66 -0.61
C SER A 140 4.19 13.26 -0.89
N GLY A 141 3.33 13.21 0.13
CA GLY A 141 1.90 12.93 -0.03
C GLY A 141 1.57 11.43 -0.05
N VAL A 142 2.35 10.61 0.68
CA VAL A 142 1.94 9.23 0.95
C VAL A 142 0.75 9.20 1.91
N ASP A 143 -0.01 8.12 1.91
CA ASP A 143 -1.22 7.96 2.73
C ASP A 143 -0.97 7.20 4.03
N VAL A 144 0.13 6.44 4.09
CA VAL A 144 0.46 5.54 5.19
C VAL A 144 1.98 5.32 5.25
N ILE A 145 2.49 4.96 6.41
CA ILE A 145 3.88 4.53 6.58
C ILE A 145 3.94 3.00 6.72
N LYS A 146 4.83 2.35 5.99
CA LYS A 146 5.06 0.90 6.09
C LYS A 146 6.37 0.60 6.79
N LEU A 147 6.29 -0.18 7.88
CA LEU A 147 7.42 -0.81 8.56
C LEU A 147 7.59 -2.25 8.09
N ILE A 148 8.84 -2.69 7.99
CA ILE A 148 9.21 -4.09 7.76
C ILE A 148 10.44 -4.42 8.61
N ASP A 149 10.55 -5.67 9.08
CA ASP A 149 11.64 -6.14 9.93
C ASP A 149 11.88 -5.26 11.17
N GLN A 150 10.80 -4.74 11.77
CA GLN A 150 10.88 -3.85 12.94
C GLN A 150 11.48 -4.54 14.19
N ASP A 151 11.56 -5.86 14.22
CA ASP A 151 12.28 -6.61 15.24
C ASP A 151 13.82 -6.47 15.15
N GLN A 152 14.32 -6.04 14.00
CA GLN A 152 15.74 -5.73 13.79
C GLN A 152 16.09 -4.26 14.10
N MET A 153 15.07 -3.40 14.18
CA MET A 153 15.23 -1.99 14.58
C MET A 153 15.42 -1.87 16.10
N THR A 154 16.05 -0.80 16.57
CA THR A 154 15.99 -0.46 17.98
C THR A 154 14.57 -0.02 18.36
N MET A 155 14.20 -0.15 19.65
CA MET A 155 12.88 0.29 20.10
C MET A 155 12.69 1.80 19.88
N ASP A 156 13.75 2.59 20.07
CA ASP A 156 13.74 4.04 19.90
C ASP A 156 13.53 4.44 18.42
N GLU A 157 14.08 3.67 17.48
CA GLU A 157 13.82 3.86 16.04
C GLU A 157 12.35 3.59 15.70
N VAL A 158 11.78 2.48 16.20
CA VAL A 158 10.37 2.14 15.94
C VAL A 158 9.45 3.20 16.54
N LEU A 159 9.69 3.61 17.79
CA LEU A 159 8.96 4.69 18.45
C LEU A 159 9.05 6.01 17.67
N ALA A 160 10.26 6.34 17.17
CA ALA A 160 10.47 7.55 16.40
C ALA A 160 9.70 7.55 15.06
N VAL A 161 9.62 6.41 14.38
CA VAL A 161 8.80 6.26 13.16
C VAL A 161 7.33 6.48 13.48
N VAL A 162 6.80 5.80 14.50
CA VAL A 162 5.37 5.85 14.84
C VAL A 162 4.97 7.26 15.31
N ASP A 163 5.72 7.83 16.26
CA ASP A 163 5.46 9.18 16.78
C ASP A 163 5.48 10.24 15.67
N GLU A 164 6.48 10.18 14.78
CA GLU A 164 6.59 11.13 13.67
C GLU A 164 5.48 10.95 12.63
N ALA A 165 5.08 9.71 12.35
CA ALA A 165 3.96 9.43 11.46
C ALA A 165 2.65 10.00 12.03
N HIS A 166 2.36 9.74 13.30
CA HIS A 166 1.17 10.25 13.96
C HIS A 166 1.14 11.78 14.04
N LYS A 167 2.28 12.45 14.26
CA LYS A 167 2.40 13.91 14.18
C LYS A 167 2.05 14.47 12.81
N ASN A 168 2.23 13.69 11.76
CA ASN A 168 1.85 14.04 10.40
C ASN A 168 0.49 13.47 9.96
N ASN A 169 -0.34 13.00 10.90
CA ASN A 169 -1.65 12.38 10.67
C ASN A 169 -1.59 11.13 9.76
N LEU A 170 -0.47 10.43 9.73
CA LEU A 170 -0.30 9.19 9.00
C LEU A 170 -0.39 7.99 9.94
N LYS A 171 -1.05 6.93 9.47
CA LYS A 171 -1.07 5.62 10.14
C LYS A 171 0.18 4.83 9.82
N VAL A 172 0.56 3.91 10.72
CA VAL A 172 1.70 3.01 10.54
C VAL A 172 1.22 1.59 10.41
N VAL A 173 1.68 0.91 9.36
CA VAL A 173 1.39 -0.49 9.06
C VAL A 173 2.66 -1.31 9.21
N GLY A 174 2.65 -2.31 10.07
CA GLY A 174 3.77 -3.22 10.31
C GLY A 174 3.64 -4.53 9.54
N HIS A 175 4.71 -4.97 8.89
CA HIS A 175 4.88 -6.34 8.44
C HIS A 175 5.05 -7.25 9.68
N SER A 176 4.46 -8.44 9.71
CA SER A 176 4.47 -9.24 10.94
C SER A 176 4.37 -10.73 10.68
N HIS A 177 5.50 -11.33 10.28
CA HIS A 177 5.66 -12.77 10.23
C HIS A 177 6.19 -13.35 11.55
N ARG A 178 6.89 -12.54 12.34
CA ARG A 178 7.52 -12.95 13.59
C ARG A 178 6.81 -12.33 14.80
N PRO A 179 6.62 -13.08 15.90
CA PRO A 179 5.96 -12.57 17.11
C PRO A 179 6.62 -11.28 17.67
N GLU A 180 7.94 -11.17 17.54
CA GLU A 180 8.67 -9.99 18.04
C GLU A 180 8.36 -8.73 17.23
N GLU A 181 8.07 -8.84 15.94
CA GLU A 181 7.61 -7.72 15.11
C GLU A 181 6.30 -7.15 15.68
N ILE A 182 5.37 -8.04 16.06
CA ILE A 182 4.09 -7.66 16.66
C ILE A 182 4.31 -7.02 18.03
N ARG A 183 5.10 -7.67 18.92
CA ARG A 183 5.34 -7.14 20.28
C ARG A 183 5.94 -5.74 20.25
N ARG A 184 6.95 -5.51 19.43
CA ARG A 184 7.58 -4.18 19.26
C ARG A 184 6.61 -3.19 18.66
N GLY A 185 5.89 -3.59 17.61
CA GLY A 185 4.91 -2.73 16.96
C GLY A 185 3.78 -2.32 17.90
N VAL A 186 3.20 -3.25 18.68
CA VAL A 186 2.17 -2.93 19.67
C VAL A 186 2.72 -1.97 20.72
N LYS A 187 3.91 -2.24 21.25
CA LYS A 187 4.55 -1.36 22.25
C LYS A 187 4.82 0.04 21.71
N ALA A 188 5.11 0.16 20.42
CA ALA A 188 5.36 1.46 19.76
C ALA A 188 4.08 2.18 19.33
N GLY A 189 2.93 1.52 19.27
CA GLY A 189 1.67 2.09 18.82
C GLY A 189 1.44 1.98 17.31
N VAL A 190 1.99 0.95 16.65
CA VAL A 190 1.69 0.62 15.25
C VAL A 190 0.19 0.37 15.09
N ASP A 191 -0.44 0.96 14.09
CA ASP A 191 -1.89 1.00 13.93
C ASP A 191 -2.46 -0.28 13.30
N ASN A 192 -1.70 -0.97 12.46
CA ASN A 192 -2.15 -2.17 11.75
C ASN A 192 -0.99 -3.14 11.52
N PHE A 193 -1.30 -4.44 11.52
CA PHE A 193 -0.32 -5.50 11.26
C PHE A 193 -0.77 -6.36 10.10
N GLU A 194 0.15 -6.60 9.17
CA GLU A 194 -0.04 -7.44 7.99
C GLU A 194 0.56 -8.82 8.23
N HIS A 195 0.03 -9.85 7.55
CA HIS A 195 0.53 -11.22 7.61
C HIS A 195 0.51 -11.85 9.00
N THR A 196 -0.43 -11.46 9.84
CA THR A 196 -0.58 -11.98 11.21
C THR A 196 -0.92 -13.48 11.28
N GLY A 197 -1.04 -14.13 10.16
CA GLY A 197 -1.26 -15.56 10.03
C GLY A 197 0.01 -16.37 10.25
N LEU A 198 0.53 -16.33 11.42
CA LEU A 198 1.35 -17.30 12.12
C LEU A 198 2.09 -18.32 11.25
N SER A 199 3.23 -17.94 10.72
CA SER A 199 4.16 -18.89 10.11
C SER A 199 4.78 -19.85 11.15
N ARG A 200 4.66 -19.53 12.45
CA ARG A 200 5.04 -20.40 13.59
C ARG A 200 4.17 -20.06 14.79
N ALA A 201 3.54 -21.10 15.36
CA ALA A 201 2.98 -21.00 16.69
C ALA A 201 4.09 -20.63 17.70
N PRO A 202 3.74 -19.93 18.78
CA PRO A 202 4.68 -19.59 19.83
C PRO A 202 5.26 -20.82 20.49
#